data_b91d036ae9b598db4f00d1ce215adb4a
#
_entry.id   b91d036ae9b598db4f00d1ce215adb4a
#
_cell.length_a   1.000
_cell.length_b   1.000
_cell.length_c   1.000
_cell.angle_alpha   90.00
_cell.angle_beta   90.00
_cell.angle_gamma   90.00
#
_symmetry.space_group_name_H-M   'P 1'
#
loop_
_entity.id
_entity.type
_entity.pdbx_description
1 polymer ?
#
loop_
_entity_poly.entity_id
_entity_poly.type
_entity_poly.pdbx_seq_one_letter_code
_entity_poly.pdbx_strand_id
1 'polypeptide(L)'
;MDFLISEAHKRGIEFHAWINPYRVSTPSYFGEGLDPKIPASMVKKYDKIWVYNPALPEVRQRIADIVKEIVTKFDVDGIHMDDYFYPSVSSLGDEDDFKKYGSNYNSIEDFRRGNIFEMVKLVKNTIRSVKPEVAFTIGPQGNYDNNYSTQYIDMPKVCAAKLIDAAIPQLYWSTKASKDYYTPRLDWWSQNVGSVPMMIGHSLSGFKENSSGYESSSELETQFSLADKKSNSYGHLLYSAKTVKSDPKGIQSVIKSSFGKKALIPHLGGTGADAAPDAPKNIVISGGTLNWDKSAGAKYYAVYMSNGNKKVATLIDTVDGTSYHQ
;
A
#
# COMPACT_ATOMS: atom_id res chain seq x y z
N MET A 1 -11.45 -2.09 -15.35
CA MET A 1 -10.13 -2.12 -14.65
C MET A 1 -8.99 -2.30 -15.67
N ASP A 2 -9.13 -3.18 -16.68
CA ASP A 2 -8.09 -3.49 -17.68
C ASP A 2 -7.50 -2.27 -18.39
N PHE A 3 -8.34 -1.30 -18.78
CA PHE A 3 -7.87 -0.05 -19.38
C PHE A 3 -6.91 0.72 -18.47
N LEU A 4 -7.23 0.87 -17.18
CA LEU A 4 -6.36 1.60 -16.23
C LEU A 4 -5.05 0.88 -15.99
N ILE A 5 -5.10 -0.45 -15.85
CA ILE A 5 -3.90 -1.30 -15.67
C ILE A 5 -3.01 -1.17 -16.92
N SER A 6 -3.57 -1.38 -18.11
CA SER A 6 -2.84 -1.25 -19.37
C SER A 6 -2.19 0.13 -19.55
N GLU A 7 -2.92 1.21 -19.24
CA GLU A 7 -2.37 2.56 -19.34
C GLU A 7 -1.29 2.87 -18.28
N ALA A 8 -1.39 2.28 -17.09
CA ALA A 8 -0.33 2.36 -16.08
C ALA A 8 0.93 1.62 -16.55
N HIS A 9 0.77 0.37 -16.98
CA HIS A 9 1.88 -0.46 -17.45
C HIS A 9 2.63 0.14 -18.65
N LYS A 10 1.92 0.70 -19.64
CA LYS A 10 2.55 1.42 -20.77
C LYS A 10 3.45 2.59 -20.33
N ARG A 11 3.28 3.07 -19.11
CA ARG A 11 4.07 4.18 -18.54
C ARG A 11 5.08 3.72 -17.49
N GLY A 12 5.28 2.39 -17.37
CA GLY A 12 6.15 1.81 -16.35
C GLY A 12 5.66 2.06 -14.93
N ILE A 13 4.33 2.15 -14.73
CA ILE A 13 3.69 2.38 -13.43
C ILE A 13 2.98 1.10 -12.99
N GLU A 14 3.26 0.62 -11.79
CA GLU A 14 2.54 -0.48 -11.18
C GLU A 14 1.11 -0.05 -10.80
N PHE A 15 0.18 -0.98 -10.89
CA PHE A 15 -1.21 -0.78 -10.52
C PHE A 15 -1.58 -1.66 -9.33
N HIS A 16 -1.79 -1.04 -8.16
CA HIS A 16 -2.20 -1.74 -6.95
C HIS A 16 -3.72 -1.56 -6.74
N ALA A 17 -4.43 -2.66 -6.56
CA ALA A 17 -5.85 -2.61 -6.21
C ALA A 17 -6.00 -2.29 -4.72
N TRP A 18 -6.56 -1.11 -4.42
CA TRP A 18 -6.89 -0.73 -3.05
C TRP A 18 -8.27 -1.24 -2.67
N ILE A 19 -8.32 -2.02 -1.59
CA ILE A 19 -9.54 -2.55 -1.01
C ILE A 19 -9.67 -2.18 0.46
N ASN A 20 -10.90 -1.93 0.89
CA ASN A 20 -11.27 -1.81 2.29
C ASN A 20 -11.89 -3.15 2.72
N PRO A 21 -11.21 -3.97 3.54
CA PRO A 21 -11.59 -5.38 3.68
C PRO A 21 -12.92 -5.59 4.40
N TYR A 22 -13.28 -4.74 5.36
CA TYR A 22 -14.45 -4.98 6.22
C TYR A 22 -15.61 -4.02 6.01
N ARG A 23 -15.38 -2.84 5.46
CA ARG A 23 -16.45 -1.86 5.26
C ARG A 23 -17.33 -2.27 4.08
N VAL A 24 -18.60 -2.59 4.37
CA VAL A 24 -19.56 -3.03 3.37
C VAL A 24 -20.28 -1.85 2.74
N SER A 25 -20.80 -0.92 3.54
CA SER A 25 -21.43 0.28 3.04
C SER A 25 -21.28 1.47 3.97
N THR A 26 -21.38 2.66 3.39
CA THR A 26 -21.47 3.93 4.12
C THR A 26 -22.59 4.76 3.50
N PRO A 27 -23.10 5.81 4.18
CA PRO A 27 -24.13 6.69 3.61
C PRO A 27 -23.74 7.28 2.24
N SER A 28 -22.42 7.50 2.00
CA SER A 28 -21.89 8.00 0.74
C SER A 28 -21.81 6.94 -0.36
N TYR A 29 -21.84 5.66 0.02
CA TYR A 29 -21.78 4.51 -0.88
C TYR A 29 -22.87 3.52 -0.51
N PHE A 30 -23.78 3.24 -1.42
CA PHE A 30 -24.92 2.32 -1.29
C PHE A 30 -26.00 2.75 -0.30
N GLY A 31 -25.95 3.98 0.27
CA GLY A 31 -26.92 4.45 1.26
C GLY A 31 -26.85 3.66 2.57
N GLU A 32 -27.95 3.67 3.34
CA GLU A 32 -28.01 2.99 4.64
C GLU A 32 -28.45 1.51 4.55
N GLY A 33 -28.70 1.01 3.33
CA GLY A 33 -29.12 -0.36 3.07
C GLY A 33 -27.95 -1.34 3.02
N LEU A 34 -28.30 -2.62 3.13
CA LEU A 34 -27.38 -3.73 2.86
C LEU A 34 -27.69 -4.28 1.45
N ASP A 35 -26.65 -4.48 0.64
CA ASP A 35 -26.80 -5.16 -0.64
C ASP A 35 -27.38 -6.57 -0.39
N PRO A 36 -28.51 -6.96 -1.02
CA PRO A 36 -29.15 -8.26 -0.82
C PRO A 36 -28.26 -9.45 -1.19
N LYS A 37 -27.20 -9.24 -1.94
CA LYS A 37 -26.19 -10.27 -2.24
C LYS A 37 -25.26 -10.56 -1.06
N ILE A 38 -25.27 -9.75 -0.02
CA ILE A 38 -24.44 -9.94 1.17
C ILE A 38 -25.28 -10.61 2.24
N PRO A 39 -24.90 -11.83 2.72
CA PRO A 39 -25.61 -12.49 3.79
C PRO A 39 -25.64 -11.64 5.07
N ALA A 40 -26.83 -11.38 5.60
CA ALA A 40 -27.00 -10.60 6.83
C ALA A 40 -26.28 -11.22 8.04
N SER A 41 -26.07 -12.55 8.03
CA SER A 41 -25.32 -13.26 9.07
C SER A 41 -23.83 -12.93 9.10
N MET A 42 -23.27 -12.37 8.00
CA MET A 42 -21.84 -12.02 7.89
C MET A 42 -21.54 -10.59 8.32
N VAL A 43 -22.54 -9.78 8.59
CA VAL A 43 -22.38 -8.33 8.83
C VAL A 43 -22.97 -7.88 10.14
N LYS A 44 -22.44 -6.78 10.66
CA LYS A 44 -23.02 -6.01 11.76
C LYS A 44 -23.30 -4.59 11.30
N LYS A 45 -24.40 -4.02 11.80
CA LYS A 45 -24.73 -2.61 11.56
C LYS A 45 -24.28 -1.76 12.75
N TYR A 46 -23.50 -0.74 12.48
CA TYR A 46 -23.05 0.25 13.45
C TYR A 46 -23.51 1.63 12.98
N ASP A 47 -24.55 2.18 13.64
CA ASP A 47 -25.22 3.41 13.23
C ASP A 47 -25.65 3.31 11.74
N LYS A 48 -24.96 4.05 10.86
CA LYS A 48 -25.25 4.15 9.42
C LYS A 48 -24.35 3.31 8.53
N ILE A 49 -23.43 2.54 9.11
CA ILE A 49 -22.47 1.73 8.35
C ILE A 49 -22.71 0.24 8.57
N TRP A 50 -22.53 -0.53 7.49
CA TRP A 50 -22.48 -1.97 7.55
C TRP A 50 -21.03 -2.43 7.45
N VAL A 51 -20.64 -3.35 8.32
CA VAL A 51 -19.28 -3.89 8.42
C VAL A 51 -19.38 -5.40 8.44
N TYR A 52 -18.55 -6.08 7.66
CA TYR A 52 -18.34 -7.51 7.83
C TYR A 52 -17.85 -7.80 9.24
N ASN A 53 -18.38 -8.85 9.88
CA ASN A 53 -18.00 -9.25 11.24
C ASN A 53 -16.61 -9.92 11.20
N PRO A 54 -15.55 -9.29 11.72
CA PRO A 54 -14.19 -9.85 11.65
C PRO A 54 -14.00 -11.13 12.46
N ALA A 55 -14.90 -11.38 13.44
CA ALA A 55 -14.85 -12.57 14.28
C ALA A 55 -15.16 -13.86 13.49
N LEU A 56 -15.87 -13.77 12.36
CA LEU A 56 -16.34 -14.92 11.62
C LEU A 56 -15.29 -15.49 10.67
N PRO A 57 -14.96 -16.79 10.76
CA PRO A 57 -14.05 -17.45 9.82
C PRO A 57 -14.49 -17.33 8.35
N GLU A 58 -15.78 -17.43 8.07
CA GLU A 58 -16.36 -17.30 6.75
C GLU A 58 -16.20 -15.89 6.16
N VAL A 59 -16.15 -14.86 6.99
CA VAL A 59 -15.85 -13.49 6.54
C VAL A 59 -14.40 -13.37 6.11
N ARG A 60 -13.46 -13.93 6.88
CA ARG A 60 -12.05 -13.96 6.50
C ARG A 60 -11.84 -14.69 5.18
N GLN A 61 -12.53 -15.84 4.99
CA GLN A 61 -12.49 -16.58 3.74
C GLN A 61 -13.06 -15.75 2.58
N ARG A 62 -14.20 -15.07 2.78
CA ARG A 62 -14.78 -14.19 1.76
C ARG A 62 -13.83 -13.08 1.32
N ILE A 63 -13.11 -12.45 2.24
CA ILE A 63 -12.11 -11.43 1.92
C ILE A 63 -10.99 -12.03 1.07
N ALA A 64 -10.48 -13.20 1.45
CA ALA A 64 -9.47 -13.92 0.69
C ALA A 64 -9.97 -14.32 -0.71
N ASP A 65 -11.22 -14.74 -0.85
CA ASP A 65 -11.84 -15.08 -2.14
C ASP A 65 -11.98 -13.86 -3.06
N ILE A 66 -12.34 -12.69 -2.51
CA ILE A 66 -12.37 -11.42 -3.25
C ILE A 66 -10.96 -11.07 -3.76
N VAL A 67 -9.94 -11.18 -2.91
CA VAL A 67 -8.56 -10.94 -3.33
C VAL A 67 -8.13 -11.94 -4.39
N LYS A 68 -8.45 -13.23 -4.21
CA LYS A 68 -8.19 -14.27 -5.22
C LYS A 68 -8.83 -13.92 -6.57
N GLU A 69 -10.07 -13.46 -6.56
CA GLU A 69 -10.77 -13.05 -7.78
C GLU A 69 -10.04 -11.89 -8.47
N ILE A 70 -9.63 -10.87 -7.72
CA ILE A 70 -8.92 -9.70 -8.27
C ILE A 70 -7.61 -10.14 -8.91
N VAL A 71 -6.75 -10.87 -8.20
CA VAL A 71 -5.43 -11.27 -8.72
C VAL A 71 -5.51 -12.29 -9.83
N THR A 72 -6.62 -13.07 -9.93
CA THR A 72 -6.84 -14.02 -11.02
C THR A 72 -7.33 -13.34 -12.29
N LYS A 73 -8.27 -12.38 -12.15
CA LYS A 73 -8.95 -11.75 -13.29
C LYS A 73 -8.20 -10.55 -13.86
N PHE A 74 -7.40 -9.87 -13.05
CA PHE A 74 -6.74 -8.64 -13.45
C PHE A 74 -5.22 -8.76 -13.28
N ASP A 75 -4.49 -8.06 -14.15
CA ASP A 75 -3.03 -8.00 -14.10
C ASP A 75 -2.54 -6.91 -13.14
N VAL A 76 -3.02 -6.97 -11.89
CA VAL A 76 -2.58 -6.05 -10.84
C VAL A 76 -1.19 -6.44 -10.33
N ASP A 77 -0.38 -5.45 -9.98
CA ASP A 77 0.95 -5.63 -9.40
C ASP A 77 0.91 -5.72 -7.88
N GLY A 78 -0.18 -5.25 -7.27
CA GLY A 78 -0.33 -5.30 -5.82
C GLY A 78 -1.78 -5.24 -5.34
N ILE A 79 -1.95 -5.69 -4.10
CA ILE A 79 -3.15 -5.47 -3.29
C ILE A 79 -2.76 -4.55 -2.12
N HIS A 80 -3.53 -3.50 -1.93
CA HIS A 80 -3.37 -2.56 -0.82
C HIS A 80 -4.60 -2.56 0.07
N MET A 81 -4.41 -2.71 1.38
CA MET A 81 -5.45 -2.48 2.38
C MET A 81 -5.12 -1.24 3.20
N ASP A 82 -6.13 -0.46 3.52
CA ASP A 82 -5.99 0.71 4.40
C ASP A 82 -6.17 0.35 5.89
N ASP A 83 -6.62 1.30 6.71
CA ASP A 83 -6.70 1.21 8.16
C ASP A 83 -8.09 0.82 8.69
N TYR A 84 -9.02 0.36 7.84
CA TYR A 84 -10.38 0.05 8.26
C TYR A 84 -10.57 -1.45 8.54
N PHE A 85 -10.11 -1.91 9.70
CA PHE A 85 -10.31 -3.28 10.18
C PHE A 85 -11.54 -3.36 11.09
N TYR A 86 -11.39 -3.32 12.42
CA TYR A 86 -12.55 -3.12 13.28
C TYR A 86 -13.03 -1.67 13.22
N PRO A 87 -14.35 -1.40 13.30
CA PRO A 87 -14.85 -0.03 13.32
C PRO A 87 -14.56 0.66 14.66
N SER A 88 -14.30 1.97 14.61
CA SER A 88 -14.14 2.80 15.81
C SER A 88 -15.51 3.18 16.37
N VAL A 89 -16.06 2.31 17.20
CA VAL A 89 -17.38 2.48 17.85
C VAL A 89 -17.27 2.20 19.34
N SER A 90 -18.26 2.68 20.13
CA SER A 90 -18.27 2.52 21.58
C SER A 90 -18.48 1.07 22.04
N SER A 91 -19.16 0.25 21.24
CA SER A 91 -19.35 -1.18 21.50
C SER A 91 -19.35 -1.94 20.19
N LEU A 92 -18.60 -3.03 20.14
CA LEU A 92 -18.53 -3.92 18.97
C LEU A 92 -19.59 -5.02 18.98
N GLY A 93 -20.19 -5.30 20.13
CA GLY A 93 -21.24 -6.33 20.28
C GLY A 93 -20.77 -7.71 19.80
N ASP A 94 -19.53 -8.08 20.10
CA ASP A 94 -18.90 -9.32 19.66
C ASP A 94 -18.56 -10.28 20.84
N GLU A 95 -19.16 -10.05 22.00
CA GLU A 95 -18.97 -10.85 23.21
C GLU A 95 -19.41 -12.31 23.00
N ASP A 96 -20.51 -12.53 22.26
CA ASP A 96 -20.98 -13.89 21.95
C ASP A 96 -20.10 -14.57 20.91
N ASP A 97 -19.53 -13.81 19.96
CA ASP A 97 -18.52 -14.31 19.05
C ASP A 97 -17.26 -14.74 19.82
N PHE A 98 -16.85 -13.96 20.82
CA PHE A 98 -15.72 -14.31 21.69
C PHE A 98 -15.98 -15.58 22.48
N LYS A 99 -17.16 -15.74 23.09
CA LYS A 99 -17.55 -16.99 23.79
C LYS A 99 -17.48 -18.20 22.85
N LYS A 100 -17.90 -18.02 21.60
CA LYS A 100 -17.97 -19.11 20.62
C LYS A 100 -16.63 -19.47 19.99
N TYR A 101 -15.80 -18.48 19.69
CA TYR A 101 -14.58 -18.66 18.88
C TYR A 101 -13.29 -18.28 19.63
N GLY A 102 -13.40 -17.71 20.82
CA GLY A 102 -12.27 -17.08 21.53
C GLY A 102 -11.53 -17.97 22.53
N SER A 103 -11.81 -19.27 22.60
CA SER A 103 -11.25 -20.17 23.61
C SER A 103 -9.73 -20.22 23.70
N ASN A 104 -9.03 -19.85 22.62
CA ASN A 104 -7.56 -19.82 22.54
C ASN A 104 -6.95 -18.44 22.86
N TYR A 105 -7.76 -17.48 23.31
CA TYR A 105 -7.31 -16.11 23.59
C TYR A 105 -7.56 -15.74 25.06
N ASN A 106 -6.64 -14.97 25.63
CA ASN A 106 -6.72 -14.57 27.03
C ASN A 106 -7.71 -13.44 27.29
N SER A 107 -8.03 -12.65 26.27
CA SER A 107 -8.95 -11.52 26.32
C SER A 107 -9.69 -11.34 25.02
N ILE A 108 -10.79 -10.58 25.05
CA ILE A 108 -11.55 -10.23 23.85
C ILE A 108 -10.74 -9.33 22.91
N GLU A 109 -9.85 -8.50 23.44
CA GLU A 109 -8.95 -7.66 22.66
C GLU A 109 -7.90 -8.51 21.91
N ASP A 110 -7.36 -9.55 22.56
CA ASP A 110 -6.46 -10.50 21.92
C ASP A 110 -7.18 -11.31 20.84
N PHE A 111 -8.42 -11.69 21.08
CA PHE A 111 -9.26 -12.36 20.10
C PHE A 111 -9.49 -11.46 18.86
N ARG A 112 -9.81 -10.19 19.05
CA ARG A 112 -9.97 -9.23 17.95
C ARG A 112 -8.70 -9.08 17.14
N ARG A 113 -7.55 -8.90 17.81
CA ARG A 113 -6.23 -8.85 17.13
C ARG A 113 -5.90 -10.16 16.41
N GLY A 114 -6.24 -11.29 17.01
CA GLY A 114 -6.10 -12.60 16.39
C GLY A 114 -6.91 -12.74 15.11
N ASN A 115 -8.14 -12.27 15.09
CA ASN A 115 -9.01 -12.31 13.92
C ASN A 115 -8.43 -11.52 12.74
N ILE A 116 -7.88 -10.32 13.00
CA ILE A 116 -7.23 -9.53 11.95
C ILE A 116 -5.94 -10.20 11.49
N PHE A 117 -5.13 -10.70 12.41
CA PHE A 117 -3.90 -11.42 12.08
C PHE A 117 -4.16 -12.62 11.16
N GLU A 118 -5.15 -13.45 11.47
CA GLU A 118 -5.51 -14.62 10.65
C GLU A 118 -6.08 -14.21 9.29
N MET A 119 -6.83 -13.10 9.20
CA MET A 119 -7.28 -12.57 7.91
C MET A 119 -6.10 -12.15 7.04
N VAL A 120 -5.17 -11.35 7.59
CA VAL A 120 -3.98 -10.89 6.87
C VAL A 120 -3.13 -12.08 6.38
N LYS A 121 -2.94 -13.09 7.25
CA LYS A 121 -2.24 -14.33 6.92
C LYS A 121 -2.92 -15.10 5.80
N LEU A 122 -4.25 -15.24 5.85
CA LEU A 122 -5.03 -15.93 4.83
C LEU A 122 -4.93 -15.22 3.48
N VAL A 123 -5.06 -13.88 3.46
CA VAL A 123 -4.91 -13.07 2.25
C VAL A 123 -3.51 -13.21 1.66
N LYS A 124 -2.45 -13.10 2.48
CA LYS A 124 -1.07 -13.31 2.03
C LYS A 124 -0.88 -14.67 1.38
N ASN A 125 -1.33 -15.73 2.03
CA ASN A 125 -1.22 -17.09 1.51
C ASN A 125 -2.01 -17.26 0.19
N THR A 126 -3.18 -16.64 0.10
CA THR A 126 -4.00 -16.67 -1.11
C THR A 126 -3.28 -15.98 -2.28
N ILE A 127 -2.73 -14.80 -2.09
CA ILE A 127 -1.94 -14.11 -3.11
C ILE A 127 -0.76 -14.99 -3.55
N ARG A 128 0.02 -15.51 -2.60
CA ARG A 128 1.20 -16.33 -2.91
C ARG A 128 0.86 -17.64 -3.64
N SER A 129 -0.33 -18.19 -3.44
CA SER A 129 -0.77 -19.41 -4.15
C SER A 129 -1.25 -19.15 -5.57
N VAL A 130 -1.62 -17.91 -5.92
CA VAL A 130 -2.20 -17.56 -7.25
C VAL A 130 -1.18 -16.82 -8.10
N LYS A 131 -0.63 -15.72 -7.59
CA LYS A 131 0.39 -14.88 -8.25
C LYS A 131 1.40 -14.43 -7.18
N PRO A 132 2.46 -15.20 -6.93
CA PRO A 132 3.41 -14.93 -5.85
C PRO A 132 4.12 -13.59 -5.97
N GLU A 133 4.26 -13.05 -7.18
CA GLU A 133 4.89 -11.75 -7.46
C GLU A 133 4.02 -10.54 -7.07
N VAL A 134 2.70 -10.71 -6.90
CA VAL A 134 1.80 -9.60 -6.53
C VAL A 134 2.10 -9.13 -5.12
N ALA A 135 2.40 -7.85 -4.95
CA ALA A 135 2.68 -7.24 -3.65
C ALA A 135 1.43 -7.19 -2.76
N PHE A 136 1.62 -7.39 -1.47
CA PHE A 136 0.55 -7.18 -0.48
C PHE A 136 1.01 -6.14 0.54
N THR A 137 0.34 -5.00 0.59
CA THR A 137 0.71 -3.86 1.43
C THR A 137 -0.45 -3.43 2.33
N ILE A 138 -0.12 -2.89 3.50
CA ILE A 138 -1.09 -2.32 4.43
C ILE A 138 -0.70 -0.89 4.78
N GLY A 139 -1.68 0.04 4.70
CA GLY A 139 -1.59 1.43 5.11
C GLY A 139 -2.26 1.66 6.47
N PRO A 140 -1.62 1.31 7.60
CA PRO A 140 -2.20 1.49 8.93
C PRO A 140 -2.28 2.97 9.31
N GLN A 141 -3.11 3.30 10.31
CA GLN A 141 -3.08 4.64 10.90
C GLN A 141 -1.68 4.97 11.41
N GLY A 142 -1.26 6.22 11.24
CA GLY A 142 0.03 6.67 11.73
C GLY A 142 0.18 6.58 13.26
N ASN A 143 -0.92 6.65 14.00
CA ASN A 143 -0.94 6.39 15.44
C ASN A 143 -1.06 4.88 15.71
N TYR A 144 0.01 4.29 16.23
CA TYR A 144 0.02 2.86 16.55
C TYR A 144 -1.02 2.45 17.60
N ASP A 145 -1.23 3.26 18.63
CA ASP A 145 -2.17 2.94 19.70
C ASP A 145 -3.59 2.75 19.15
N ASN A 146 -3.99 3.54 18.16
CA ASN A 146 -5.27 3.37 17.48
C ASN A 146 -5.33 2.08 16.69
N ASN A 147 -4.26 1.70 16.01
CA ASN A 147 -4.19 0.40 15.31
C ASN A 147 -4.37 -0.75 16.28
N TYR A 148 -3.63 -0.73 17.39
CA TYR A 148 -3.59 -1.83 18.35
C TYR A 148 -4.87 -1.96 19.18
N SER A 149 -5.43 -0.84 19.67
CA SER A 149 -6.54 -0.82 20.64
C SER A 149 -7.91 -0.53 20.05
N THR A 150 -7.98 0.02 18.82
CA THR A 150 -9.26 0.40 18.19
C THR A 150 -9.52 -0.38 16.91
N GLN A 151 -8.52 -0.47 16.01
CA GLN A 151 -8.60 -1.23 14.76
C GLN A 151 -8.24 -2.71 14.97
N TYR A 152 -7.64 -3.04 16.11
CA TYR A 152 -7.18 -4.38 16.51
C TYR A 152 -6.25 -5.04 15.49
N ILE A 153 -5.36 -4.24 14.87
CA ILE A 153 -4.25 -4.76 14.08
C ILE A 153 -2.92 -4.51 14.81
N ASP A 154 -2.19 -5.57 15.08
CA ASP A 154 -0.85 -5.54 15.66
C ASP A 154 0.18 -5.53 14.51
N MET A 155 0.52 -4.32 14.02
CA MET A 155 1.44 -4.17 12.89
C MET A 155 2.84 -4.71 13.16
N PRO A 156 3.49 -4.51 14.31
CA PRO A 156 4.76 -5.16 14.63
C PRO A 156 4.70 -6.68 14.49
N LYS A 157 3.64 -7.32 15.00
CA LYS A 157 3.43 -8.76 14.87
C LYS A 157 3.22 -9.20 13.43
N VAL A 158 2.44 -8.45 12.65
CA VAL A 158 2.22 -8.70 11.21
C VAL A 158 3.53 -8.59 10.45
N CYS A 159 4.35 -7.56 10.72
CA CYS A 159 5.65 -7.37 10.10
C CYS A 159 6.66 -8.45 10.51
N ALA A 160 6.74 -8.79 11.79
CA ALA A 160 7.64 -9.86 12.29
C ALA A 160 7.31 -11.21 11.64
N ALA A 161 6.04 -11.49 11.40
CA ALA A 161 5.58 -12.69 10.69
C ALA A 161 5.72 -12.60 9.15
N LYS A 162 6.22 -11.47 8.61
CA LYS A 162 6.40 -11.21 7.17
C LYS A 162 5.11 -11.42 6.35
N LEU A 163 3.97 -11.04 6.91
CA LEU A 163 2.67 -11.24 6.27
C LEU A 163 2.35 -10.17 5.22
N ILE A 164 3.13 -9.11 5.14
CA ILE A 164 3.01 -8.03 4.15
C ILE A 164 4.37 -7.74 3.51
N ASP A 165 4.36 -7.13 2.35
CA ASP A 165 5.55 -6.81 1.58
C ASP A 165 6.02 -5.38 1.81
N ALA A 166 5.12 -4.47 2.22
CA ALA A 166 5.47 -3.16 2.75
C ALA A 166 4.42 -2.66 3.74
N ALA A 167 4.85 -1.91 4.75
CA ALA A 167 4.00 -1.14 5.63
C ALA A 167 3.98 0.32 5.16
N ILE A 168 2.77 0.93 5.06
CA ILE A 168 2.60 2.30 4.55
C ILE A 168 1.85 3.14 5.60
N PRO A 169 2.48 3.45 6.76
CA PRO A 169 1.81 4.21 7.80
C PRO A 169 1.37 5.59 7.33
N GLN A 170 0.13 5.96 7.65
CA GLN A 170 -0.51 7.22 7.26
C GLN A 170 -0.10 8.33 8.24
N LEU A 171 1.03 8.98 7.98
CA LEU A 171 1.54 10.09 8.82
C LEU A 171 0.89 11.42 8.41
N TYR A 172 -0.41 11.55 8.69
CA TYR A 172 -1.26 12.66 8.23
C TYR A 172 -1.24 13.86 9.18
N TRP A 173 -0.07 14.21 9.70
CA TRP A 173 0.17 15.40 10.53
C TRP A 173 1.24 16.27 9.91
N SER A 174 1.16 17.58 10.19
CA SER A 174 2.23 18.51 9.85
C SER A 174 3.37 18.38 10.86
N THR A 175 4.61 18.58 10.38
CA THR A 175 5.81 18.73 11.24
C THR A 175 5.80 20.03 12.02
N LYS A 176 4.98 21.02 11.60
CA LYS A 176 4.85 22.36 12.20
C LYS A 176 3.62 22.52 13.07
N ALA A 177 2.88 21.46 13.37
CA ALA A 177 1.78 21.51 14.31
C ALA A 177 2.29 21.91 15.71
N SER A 178 1.42 22.53 16.52
CA SER A 178 1.76 22.96 17.90
C SER A 178 2.31 21.81 18.76
N LYS A 179 1.96 20.60 18.46
CA LYS A 179 2.57 19.39 18.98
C LYS A 179 3.06 18.57 17.78
N ASP A 180 4.36 18.31 17.72
CA ASP A 180 4.93 17.45 16.71
C ASP A 180 4.45 16.01 16.92
N TYR A 181 3.55 15.58 16.06
CA TYR A 181 3.10 14.19 15.99
C TYR A 181 3.78 13.41 14.85
N TYR A 182 4.33 14.09 13.86
CA TYR A 182 4.90 13.47 12.68
C TYR A 182 6.22 12.76 13.00
N THR A 183 7.20 13.50 13.53
CA THR A 183 8.56 12.97 13.75
C THR A 183 8.60 11.79 14.72
N PRO A 184 7.96 11.85 15.91
CA PRO A 184 7.97 10.71 16.82
C PRO A 184 7.30 9.46 16.25
N ARG A 185 6.24 9.63 15.43
CA ARG A 185 5.57 8.50 14.78
C ARG A 185 6.41 7.92 13.65
N LEU A 186 7.05 8.76 12.85
CA LEU A 186 8.00 8.31 11.83
C LEU A 186 9.13 7.48 12.47
N ASP A 187 9.67 7.95 13.59
CA ASP A 187 10.71 7.25 14.34
C ASP A 187 10.21 5.91 14.88
N TRP A 188 9.02 5.92 15.47
CA TRP A 188 8.41 4.70 15.99
C TRP A 188 8.19 3.66 14.89
N TRP A 189 7.60 4.05 13.77
CA TRP A 189 7.37 3.14 12.65
C TRP A 189 8.67 2.57 12.09
N SER A 190 9.67 3.42 11.87
CA SER A 190 10.99 2.99 11.39
C SER A 190 11.64 1.93 12.30
N GLN A 191 11.41 1.99 13.61
CA GLN A 191 11.96 1.05 14.59
C GLN A 191 11.14 -0.23 14.73
N ASN A 192 9.84 -0.22 14.39
CA ASN A 192 8.92 -1.30 14.74
C ASN A 192 8.41 -2.14 13.56
N VAL A 193 8.75 -1.81 12.31
CA VAL A 193 8.38 -2.63 11.14
C VAL A 193 9.40 -3.74 10.84
N GLY A 194 10.50 -3.79 11.58
CA GLY A 194 11.55 -4.80 11.40
C GLY A 194 12.20 -4.73 10.02
N SER A 195 12.28 -5.87 9.33
CA SER A 195 12.85 -5.99 7.98
C SER A 195 11.84 -5.72 6.85
N VAL A 196 10.58 -5.41 7.18
CA VAL A 196 9.57 -5.09 6.16
C VAL A 196 9.85 -3.69 5.61
N PRO A 197 9.90 -3.50 4.28
CA PRO A 197 10.00 -2.19 3.66
C PRO A 197 8.90 -1.24 4.17
N MET A 198 9.28 0.01 4.40
CA MET A 198 8.34 1.05 4.82
C MET A 198 8.22 2.11 3.71
N MET A 199 7.02 2.55 3.41
CA MET A 199 6.75 3.75 2.64
C MET A 199 5.93 4.69 3.52
N ILE A 200 6.09 6.01 3.35
CA ILE A 200 5.37 6.96 4.20
C ILE A 200 4.16 7.52 3.47
N GLY A 201 2.99 7.35 4.09
CA GLY A 201 1.74 7.95 3.63
C GLY A 201 1.64 9.41 4.06
N HIS A 202 1.48 10.32 3.08
CA HIS A 202 1.31 11.76 3.28
C HIS A 202 -0.09 12.20 2.89
N SER A 203 -0.77 12.96 3.75
CA SER A 203 -2.02 13.64 3.38
C SER A 203 -1.71 14.96 2.69
N LEU A 204 -2.26 15.14 1.52
CA LEU A 204 -2.19 16.41 0.80
C LEU A 204 -3.42 17.30 1.04
N SER A 205 -4.42 16.81 1.77
CA SER A 205 -5.66 17.57 2.04
C SER A 205 -5.39 18.83 2.86
N GLY A 206 -4.45 18.77 3.80
CA GLY A 206 -4.07 19.92 4.64
C GLY A 206 -3.66 21.16 3.85
N PHE A 207 -2.97 20.97 2.71
CA PHE A 207 -2.59 22.08 1.81
C PHE A 207 -3.81 22.74 1.17
N LYS A 208 -4.83 21.96 0.82
CA LYS A 208 -6.08 22.45 0.23
C LYS A 208 -6.98 23.12 1.26
N GLU A 209 -7.04 22.57 2.46
CA GLU A 209 -7.90 23.02 3.56
C GLU A 209 -7.28 24.16 4.36
N ASN A 210 -6.05 24.58 4.03
CA ASN A 210 -5.26 25.54 4.80
C ASN A 210 -5.10 25.15 6.28
N SER A 211 -4.93 23.86 6.54
CA SER A 211 -4.72 23.37 7.90
C SER A 211 -3.41 23.89 8.49
N SER A 212 -3.37 24.06 9.82
CA SER A 212 -2.18 24.53 10.53
C SER A 212 -0.95 23.69 10.19
N GLY A 213 0.14 24.36 9.80
CA GLY A 213 1.40 23.75 9.38
C GLY A 213 1.46 23.35 7.91
N TYR A 214 0.38 23.56 7.11
CA TYR A 214 0.32 23.32 5.68
C TYR A 214 0.19 24.61 4.85
N GLU A 215 0.64 25.72 5.38
CA GLU A 215 0.58 27.05 4.74
C GLU A 215 1.47 27.15 3.49
N SER A 216 2.51 26.30 3.41
CA SER A 216 3.47 26.26 2.30
C SER A 216 3.80 24.84 1.89
N SER A 217 4.06 24.63 0.58
CA SER A 217 4.54 23.36 0.04
C SER A 217 5.89 22.90 0.60
N SER A 218 6.67 23.78 1.25
CA SER A 218 7.90 23.43 1.97
C SER A 218 7.66 22.39 3.10
N GLU A 219 6.45 22.30 3.61
CA GLU A 219 6.08 21.25 4.56
C GLU A 219 6.20 19.87 3.94
N LEU A 220 5.74 19.69 2.72
CA LEU A 220 5.83 18.39 1.99
C LEU A 220 7.31 18.02 1.73
N GLU A 221 8.13 18.99 1.35
CA GLU A 221 9.57 18.79 1.18
C GLU A 221 10.26 18.38 2.50
N THR A 222 9.86 19.00 3.61
CA THR A 222 10.34 18.63 4.95
C THR A 222 9.96 17.20 5.30
N GLN A 223 8.72 16.80 5.07
CA GLN A 223 8.23 15.44 5.32
C GLN A 223 8.99 14.40 4.48
N PHE A 224 9.23 14.67 3.18
CA PHE A 224 10.03 13.81 2.33
C PHE A 224 11.46 13.67 2.87
N SER A 225 12.11 14.79 3.15
CA SER A 225 13.48 14.80 3.70
C SER A 225 13.63 14.04 5.02
N LEU A 226 12.63 14.10 5.90
CA LEU A 226 12.64 13.34 7.16
C LEU A 226 12.46 11.84 6.93
N ALA A 227 11.56 11.47 6.02
CA ALA A 227 11.31 10.07 5.67
C ALA A 227 12.51 9.43 4.98
N ASP A 228 13.16 10.14 4.04
CA ASP A 228 14.32 9.66 3.28
C ASP A 228 15.57 9.41 4.14
N LYS A 229 15.63 10.02 5.33
CA LYS A 229 16.69 9.75 6.31
C LYS A 229 16.53 8.40 7.03
N LYS A 230 15.40 7.73 6.88
CA LYS A 230 15.18 6.41 7.49
C LYS A 230 15.71 5.33 6.56
N SER A 231 16.62 4.50 7.04
CA SER A 231 17.30 3.47 6.24
C SER A 231 16.36 2.39 5.67
N ASN A 232 15.17 2.24 6.24
CA ASN A 232 14.13 1.31 5.80
C ASN A 232 12.94 2.01 5.11
N SER A 233 13.07 3.30 4.77
CA SER A 233 12.11 4.03 3.94
C SER A 233 12.44 3.79 2.45
N TYR A 234 11.45 3.28 1.72
CA TYR A 234 11.57 2.92 0.30
C TYR A 234 10.78 3.84 -0.62
N GLY A 235 10.10 4.84 -0.05
CA GLY A 235 9.34 5.80 -0.84
C GLY A 235 8.17 6.43 -0.11
N HIS A 236 7.30 7.06 -0.89
CA HIS A 236 6.19 7.88 -0.41
C HIS A 236 4.88 7.50 -1.09
N LEU A 237 3.79 7.56 -0.35
CA LEU A 237 2.43 7.45 -0.85
C LEU A 237 1.72 8.79 -0.64
N LEU A 238 1.14 9.36 -1.68
CA LEU A 238 0.49 10.67 -1.65
C LEU A 238 -1.04 10.52 -1.72
N TYR A 239 -1.73 10.86 -0.66
CA TYR A 239 -3.19 10.88 -0.63
C TYR A 239 -3.69 12.33 -0.84
N SER A 240 -4.15 12.70 -2.06
CA SER A 240 -4.49 11.82 -3.18
C SER A 240 -4.14 12.46 -4.53
N ALA A 241 -4.20 11.70 -5.60
CA ALA A 241 -4.01 12.18 -6.98
C ALA A 241 -4.93 13.37 -7.33
N LYS A 242 -6.17 13.40 -6.81
CA LYS A 242 -7.09 14.54 -6.96
C LYS A 242 -6.49 15.82 -6.39
N THR A 243 -5.81 15.74 -5.25
CA THR A 243 -5.18 16.91 -4.62
C THR A 243 -3.91 17.30 -5.37
N VAL A 244 -3.10 16.33 -5.83
CA VAL A 244 -1.95 16.61 -6.70
C VAL A 244 -2.40 17.38 -7.94
N LYS A 245 -3.49 16.94 -8.61
CA LYS A 245 -4.03 17.60 -9.81
C LYS A 245 -4.48 19.05 -9.53
N SER A 246 -5.02 19.33 -8.35
CA SER A 246 -5.49 20.70 -8.01
C SER A 246 -4.36 21.63 -7.57
N ASP A 247 -3.16 21.11 -7.36
CA ASP A 247 -1.92 21.84 -7.05
C ASP A 247 -2.01 22.90 -5.94
N PRO A 248 -2.62 22.63 -4.77
CA PRO A 248 -2.68 23.61 -3.72
C PRO A 248 -1.27 23.97 -3.24
N LYS A 249 -1.01 25.27 -3.06
CA LYS A 249 0.29 25.80 -2.61
C LYS A 249 1.49 25.45 -3.51
N GLY A 250 1.28 24.95 -4.74
CA GLY A 250 2.35 24.58 -5.67
C GLY A 250 3.06 23.27 -5.29
N ILE A 251 2.36 22.32 -4.66
CA ILE A 251 2.94 21.02 -4.26
C ILE A 251 3.49 20.21 -5.45
N GLN A 252 2.97 20.41 -6.67
CA GLN A 252 3.52 19.74 -7.85
C GLN A 252 4.98 20.09 -8.11
N SER A 253 5.39 21.32 -7.80
CA SER A 253 6.79 21.74 -7.94
C SER A 253 7.70 20.95 -6.99
N VAL A 254 7.28 20.76 -5.74
CA VAL A 254 8.01 19.93 -4.77
C VAL A 254 8.06 18.48 -5.22
N ILE A 255 6.95 17.91 -5.68
CA ILE A 255 6.90 16.52 -6.17
C ILE A 255 7.86 16.35 -7.36
N LYS A 256 7.85 17.28 -8.33
CA LYS A 256 8.73 17.23 -9.50
C LYS A 256 10.21 17.37 -9.13
N SER A 257 10.55 18.23 -8.18
CA SER A 257 11.95 18.39 -7.75
C SER A 257 12.44 17.18 -6.96
N SER A 258 11.59 16.60 -6.10
CA SER A 258 11.96 15.44 -5.27
C SER A 258 12.07 14.15 -6.09
N PHE A 259 11.20 13.97 -7.10
CA PHE A 259 11.14 12.76 -7.93
C PHE A 259 11.52 13.01 -9.40
N GLY A 260 12.32 14.03 -9.65
CA GLY A 260 12.74 14.42 -11.02
C GLY A 260 13.73 13.45 -11.68
N LYS A 261 14.22 12.47 -10.96
CA LYS A 261 15.11 11.42 -11.51
C LYS A 261 14.38 10.09 -11.53
N LYS A 262 14.55 9.34 -12.60
CA LYS A 262 14.05 7.97 -12.68
C LYS A 262 14.70 7.10 -11.60
N ALA A 263 13.91 6.23 -10.99
CA ALA A 263 14.36 5.25 -10.02
C ALA A 263 13.74 3.88 -10.37
N LEU A 264 14.42 2.82 -10.00
CA LEU A 264 13.83 1.49 -10.10
C LEU A 264 12.70 1.37 -9.06
N ILE A 265 11.60 0.77 -9.49
CA ILE A 265 10.53 0.40 -8.56
C ILE A 265 11.08 -0.70 -7.65
N PRO A 266 11.01 -0.54 -6.32
CA PRO A 266 11.45 -1.58 -5.41
C PRO A 266 10.58 -2.82 -5.58
N HIS A 267 11.20 -3.99 -5.70
CA HIS A 267 10.45 -5.25 -5.75
C HIS A 267 9.84 -5.54 -4.39
N LEU A 268 8.50 -5.47 -4.30
CA LEU A 268 7.76 -5.68 -3.06
C LEU A 268 7.10 -7.06 -2.97
N GLY A 269 6.85 -7.71 -4.09
CA GLY A 269 6.21 -9.03 -4.13
C GLY A 269 7.07 -10.16 -3.60
N GLY A 270 6.50 -11.36 -3.51
CA GLY A 270 7.27 -12.58 -3.31
C GLY A 270 8.17 -12.86 -4.52
N THR A 271 9.27 -13.51 -4.30
CA THR A 271 10.01 -14.10 -5.40
C THR A 271 9.14 -15.21 -5.99
N GLY A 272 8.61 -14.98 -7.18
CA GLY A 272 8.00 -16.06 -7.96
C GLY A 272 9.00 -17.18 -8.19
N ALA A 273 8.52 -18.36 -8.54
CA ALA A 273 9.38 -19.45 -8.97
C ALA A 273 10.16 -19.14 -10.26
N ASP A 274 9.87 -18.01 -10.87
CA ASP A 274 10.50 -17.59 -12.11
C ASP A 274 11.93 -17.09 -11.86
N ALA A 275 12.85 -17.68 -12.56
CA ALA A 275 14.23 -17.23 -12.63
C ALA A 275 14.25 -15.76 -13.12
N ALA A 276 15.22 -14.98 -12.64
CA ALA A 276 15.45 -13.64 -13.17
C ALA A 276 15.52 -13.70 -14.70
N PRO A 277 14.91 -12.74 -15.43
CA PRO A 277 15.01 -12.71 -16.88
C PRO A 277 16.45 -12.72 -17.35
N ASP A 278 16.73 -13.40 -18.46
CA ASP A 278 18.03 -13.32 -19.10
C ASP A 278 18.40 -11.87 -19.46
N ALA A 279 19.68 -11.58 -19.47
CA ALA A 279 20.16 -10.30 -19.97
C ALA A 279 19.71 -10.09 -21.43
N PRO A 280 19.35 -8.85 -21.83
CA PRO A 280 19.03 -8.55 -23.22
C PRO A 280 20.15 -8.95 -24.18
N LYS A 281 19.79 -9.50 -25.35
CA LYS A 281 20.74 -9.90 -26.41
C LYS A 281 20.62 -8.97 -27.60
N ASN A 282 21.62 -9.04 -28.51
CA ASN A 282 21.64 -8.31 -29.77
C ASN A 282 21.42 -6.80 -29.60
N ILE A 283 22.13 -6.22 -28.61
CA ILE A 283 22.01 -4.80 -28.30
C ILE A 283 22.72 -4.01 -29.39
N VAL A 284 21.96 -3.16 -30.10
CA VAL A 284 22.48 -2.35 -31.24
C VAL A 284 22.04 -0.90 -31.07
N ILE A 285 22.96 0.04 -31.37
CA ILE A 285 22.65 1.47 -31.47
C ILE A 285 22.64 1.85 -32.96
N SER A 286 21.52 2.38 -33.43
CA SER A 286 21.33 2.86 -34.78
C SER A 286 20.48 4.13 -34.80
N GLY A 287 20.96 5.19 -35.44
CA GLY A 287 20.23 6.45 -35.57
C GLY A 287 19.80 7.08 -34.22
N GLY A 288 20.61 6.97 -33.17
CA GLY A 288 20.30 7.48 -31.84
C GLY A 288 19.33 6.59 -31.04
N THR A 289 18.96 5.43 -31.57
CA THR A 289 18.06 4.48 -30.90
C THR A 289 18.84 3.24 -30.48
N LEU A 290 18.72 2.90 -29.20
CA LEU A 290 19.19 1.64 -28.62
C LEU A 290 18.09 0.59 -28.82
N ASN A 291 18.42 -0.55 -29.43
CA ASN A 291 17.50 -1.67 -29.66
C ASN A 291 18.09 -2.96 -29.09
N TRP A 292 17.24 -3.89 -28.67
CA TRP A 292 17.63 -5.21 -28.14
C TRP A 292 16.53 -6.24 -28.39
N ASP A 293 16.89 -7.52 -28.25
CA ASP A 293 15.92 -8.60 -28.31
C ASP A 293 15.12 -8.70 -27.01
N LYS A 294 13.85 -9.14 -27.13
CA LYS A 294 13.01 -9.36 -25.96
C LYS A 294 13.54 -10.51 -25.10
N SER A 295 13.74 -10.26 -23.81
CA SER A 295 14.05 -11.27 -22.81
C SER A 295 12.77 -11.91 -22.29
N ALA A 296 12.73 -13.24 -22.24
CA ALA A 296 11.59 -13.96 -21.67
C ALA A 296 11.41 -13.60 -20.19
N GLY A 297 10.18 -13.36 -19.75
CA GLY A 297 9.84 -12.99 -18.38
C GLY A 297 10.14 -11.52 -18.01
N ALA A 298 10.81 -10.74 -18.86
CA ALA A 298 11.05 -9.32 -18.59
C ALA A 298 9.77 -8.50 -18.81
N LYS A 299 9.34 -7.77 -17.79
CA LYS A 299 8.25 -6.77 -17.88
C LYS A 299 8.79 -5.40 -18.30
N TYR A 300 9.96 -5.02 -17.81
CA TYR A 300 10.61 -3.73 -18.04
C TYR A 300 12.10 -3.91 -18.24
N TYR A 301 12.72 -2.94 -18.93
CA TYR A 301 14.16 -2.84 -19.11
C TYR A 301 14.66 -1.54 -18.50
N ALA A 302 15.68 -1.63 -17.65
CA ALA A 302 16.35 -0.46 -17.09
C ALA A 302 17.47 -0.03 -18.02
N VAL A 303 17.42 1.20 -18.52
CA VAL A 303 18.43 1.78 -19.40
C VAL A 303 19.37 2.63 -18.58
N TYR A 304 20.67 2.31 -18.64
CA TYR A 304 21.72 3.02 -17.93
C TYR A 304 22.70 3.68 -18.89
N MET A 305 23.19 4.85 -18.50
CA MET A 305 24.28 5.54 -19.17
C MET A 305 25.50 5.57 -18.26
N SER A 306 26.70 5.27 -18.82
CA SER A 306 27.96 5.39 -18.11
C SER A 306 28.99 6.12 -18.96
N ASN A 307 29.91 6.86 -18.34
CA ASN A 307 31.01 7.56 -18.97
C ASN A 307 32.23 6.64 -19.21
N GLY A 308 31.99 5.39 -19.63
CA GLY A 308 33.02 4.38 -19.83
C GLY A 308 33.38 3.57 -18.57
N ASN A 309 33.01 4.03 -17.39
CA ASN A 309 33.15 3.26 -16.14
C ASN A 309 31.83 2.56 -15.80
N LYS A 310 31.71 1.28 -16.10
CA LYS A 310 30.51 0.47 -15.84
C LYS A 310 30.08 0.40 -14.36
N LYS A 311 31.01 0.76 -13.44
CA LYS A 311 30.68 0.81 -11.99
C LYS A 311 29.94 2.10 -11.57
N VAL A 312 29.95 3.11 -12.47
CA VAL A 312 29.28 4.39 -12.23
C VAL A 312 28.33 4.63 -13.40
N ALA A 313 27.21 3.97 -13.38
CA ALA A 313 26.15 4.13 -14.37
C ALA A 313 24.94 4.85 -13.75
N THR A 314 24.37 5.79 -14.48
CA THR A 314 23.15 6.50 -14.09
C THR A 314 21.96 5.86 -14.79
N LEU A 315 20.92 5.50 -14.05
CA LEU A 315 19.64 5.09 -14.62
C LEU A 315 19.03 6.30 -15.35
N ILE A 316 18.76 6.14 -16.64
CA ILE A 316 18.16 7.20 -17.46
C ILE A 316 16.69 6.94 -17.77
N ASP A 317 16.30 5.69 -17.95
CA ASP A 317 14.89 5.34 -18.13
C ASP A 317 14.57 3.90 -17.74
N THR A 318 13.27 3.62 -17.65
CA THR A 318 12.68 2.28 -17.61
C THR A 318 11.64 2.18 -18.71
N VAL A 319 11.74 1.16 -19.57
CA VAL A 319 10.87 0.98 -20.73
C VAL A 319 10.27 -0.44 -20.73
N ASP A 320 9.05 -0.58 -21.22
CA ASP A 320 8.36 -1.87 -21.39
C ASP A 320 8.60 -2.49 -22.78
N GLY A 321 9.15 -1.67 -23.72
CA GLY A 321 9.53 -2.08 -25.07
C GLY A 321 10.98 -2.57 -25.17
N THR A 322 11.38 -2.92 -26.40
CA THR A 322 12.74 -3.37 -26.74
C THR A 322 13.56 -2.29 -27.43
N SER A 323 13.23 -1.03 -27.24
CA SER A 323 13.97 0.11 -27.78
C SER A 323 13.92 1.31 -26.83
N TYR A 324 14.97 2.14 -26.90
CA TYR A 324 15.08 3.43 -26.22
C TYR A 324 15.69 4.45 -27.20
N HIS A 325 15.04 5.58 -27.35
CA HIS A 325 15.56 6.72 -28.15
C HIS A 325 16.05 7.82 -27.21
N GLN A 326 17.29 8.26 -27.42
CA GLN A 326 17.92 9.34 -26.64
C GLN A 326 17.50 10.70 -27.17
#